data_312409152ba87bbd7beb3af69262466f
#
_entry.id   312409152ba87bbd7beb3af69262466f
#
_cell.length_a   1.000
_cell.length_b   1.000
_cell.length_c   1.000
_cell.angle_alpha   90.00
_cell.angle_beta   90.00
_cell.angle_gamma   90.00
#
_symmetry.space_group_name_H-M   'P 1'
#
loop_
_entity.id
_entity.type
_entity.pdbx_description
1 polymer ?
#
loop_
_entity_poly.entity_id
_entity_poly.type
_entity_poly.pdbx_seq_one_letter_code
_entity_poly.pdbx_strand_id
1 'polypeptide(L)'
;IPIIYLMSPLILIIGVSNCLGGQYYIPSNQRKKSAKIIILGAIINFCFNLFLIPNFGAEGAAVGSLIAESVITMLYIRLSNGYITIALLWRISRKRLLSGLTMCLVVMYIGTFINLKGAFLISIQIFAGVCLYTTILMLFKDDMLHELLTMGINIIKQCKENCPWLN
;
A
#
# COMPACT_ATOMS: atom_id res chain seq x y z
N ILE A 1 -10.62 18.07 -6.95
CA ILE A 1 -9.16 17.93 -7.21
C ILE A 1 -8.32 18.00 -5.91
N PRO A 2 -8.51 18.94 -4.97
CA PRO A 2 -7.68 18.98 -3.75
C PRO A 2 -7.81 17.73 -2.87
N ILE A 3 -8.98 17.09 -2.80
CA ILE A 3 -9.19 15.87 -2.01
C ILE A 3 -8.29 14.73 -2.50
N ILE A 4 -8.07 14.59 -3.79
CA ILE A 4 -7.20 13.53 -4.36
C ILE A 4 -5.76 13.68 -3.89
N TYR A 5 -5.25 14.91 -3.80
CA TYR A 5 -3.91 15.19 -3.29
C TYR A 5 -3.78 14.85 -1.80
N LEU A 6 -4.83 15.08 -1.00
CA LEU A 6 -4.88 14.70 0.41
C LEU A 6 -5.00 13.18 0.60
N MET A 7 -5.70 12.50 -0.30
CA MET A 7 -5.88 11.05 -0.26
C MET A 7 -4.60 10.27 -0.67
N SER A 8 -3.73 10.87 -1.47
CA SER A 8 -2.50 10.20 -1.94
C SER A 8 -1.57 9.75 -0.79
N PRO A 9 -1.15 10.63 0.16
CA PRO A 9 -0.34 10.19 1.30
C PRO A 9 -1.10 9.25 2.25
N LEU A 10 -2.43 9.38 2.35
CA LEU A 10 -3.27 8.52 3.18
C LEU A 10 -3.15 7.06 2.76
N ILE A 11 -3.18 6.76 1.45
CA ILE A 11 -3.06 5.39 0.92
C ILE A 11 -1.73 4.76 1.36
N LEU A 12 -0.63 5.51 1.33
CA LEU A 12 0.68 5.01 1.78
C LEU A 12 0.70 4.72 3.28
N ILE A 13 0.13 5.60 4.09
CA ILE A 13 0.10 5.44 5.55
C ILE A 13 -0.79 4.24 5.93
N ILE A 14 -1.98 4.11 5.32
CA ILE A 14 -2.86 2.95 5.52
C ILE A 14 -2.16 1.65 5.09
N GLY A 15 -1.43 1.66 3.98
CA GLY A 15 -0.65 0.51 3.54
C GLY A 15 0.37 0.05 4.58
N VAL A 16 1.08 0.99 5.19
CA VAL A 16 2.05 0.70 6.27
C VAL A 16 1.34 0.20 7.52
N SER A 17 0.26 0.87 7.97
CA SER A 17 -0.46 0.48 9.19
C SER A 17 -1.08 -0.92 9.06
N ASN A 18 -1.68 -1.25 7.92
CA ASN A 18 -2.23 -2.58 7.65
C ASN A 18 -1.15 -3.66 7.59
N CYS A 19 0.00 -3.36 6.97
CA CYS A 19 1.13 -4.27 6.96
C CYS A 19 1.62 -4.56 8.39
N LEU A 20 1.79 -3.55 9.22
CA LEU A 20 2.22 -3.72 10.61
C LEU A 20 1.17 -4.48 11.44
N GLY A 21 -0.09 -4.10 11.35
CA GLY A 21 -1.18 -4.76 12.07
C GLY A 21 -1.35 -6.21 11.67
N GLY A 22 -1.42 -6.48 10.36
CA GLY A 22 -1.69 -7.81 9.81
C GLY A 22 -0.49 -8.76 9.85
N GLN A 23 0.68 -8.29 9.47
CA GLN A 23 1.87 -9.15 9.29
C GLN A 23 2.76 -9.25 10.53
N TYR A 24 2.71 -8.29 11.44
CA TYR A 24 3.50 -8.33 12.67
C TYR A 24 2.65 -8.60 13.90
N TYR A 25 1.66 -7.77 14.19
CA TYR A 25 0.92 -7.87 15.46
C TYR A 25 0.00 -9.09 15.55
N ILE A 26 -0.61 -9.53 14.44
CA ILE A 26 -1.49 -10.71 14.43
C ILE A 26 -0.68 -12.00 14.59
N PRO A 27 0.37 -12.28 13.80
CA PRO A 27 1.18 -13.49 13.96
C PRO A 27 1.96 -13.53 15.26
N SER A 28 2.38 -12.37 15.80
CA SER A 28 3.09 -12.27 17.09
C SER A 28 2.18 -12.48 18.32
N ASN A 29 0.94 -12.92 18.13
CA ASN A 29 -0.06 -13.10 19.19
C ASN A 29 -0.38 -11.82 19.99
N GLN A 30 -0.15 -10.65 19.40
CA GLN A 30 -0.39 -9.34 20.02
C GLN A 30 -1.70 -8.70 19.51
N ARG A 31 -2.70 -9.52 19.12
CA ARG A 31 -4.00 -9.07 18.59
C ARG A 31 -4.71 -8.07 19.51
N LYS A 32 -4.63 -8.28 20.83
CA LYS A 32 -5.23 -7.36 21.82
C LYS A 32 -4.60 -5.96 21.78
N LYS A 33 -3.27 -5.87 21.56
CA LYS A 33 -2.59 -4.58 21.40
C LYS A 33 -3.01 -3.91 20.09
N SER A 34 -3.03 -4.66 19.00
CA SER A 34 -3.48 -4.16 17.70
C SER A 34 -4.91 -3.62 17.76
N ALA A 35 -5.84 -4.35 18.37
CA ALA A 35 -7.22 -3.90 18.57
C ALA A 35 -7.31 -2.59 19.35
N LYS A 36 -6.55 -2.44 20.45
CA LYS A 36 -6.52 -1.19 21.23
C LYS A 36 -6.00 -0.01 20.41
N ILE A 37 -4.97 -0.21 19.59
CA ILE A 37 -4.43 0.83 18.71
C ILE A 37 -5.49 1.27 17.68
N ILE A 38 -6.19 0.33 17.05
CA ILE A 38 -7.23 0.61 16.07
C ILE A 38 -8.40 1.37 16.73
N ILE A 39 -8.85 0.94 17.90
CA ILE A 39 -9.93 1.61 18.65
C ILE A 39 -9.51 3.05 18.98
N LEU A 40 -8.30 3.26 19.45
CA LEU A 40 -7.78 4.61 19.73
C LEU A 40 -7.74 5.46 18.46
N GLY A 41 -7.29 4.90 17.34
CA GLY A 41 -7.32 5.58 16.05
C GLY A 41 -8.73 5.95 15.60
N ALA A 42 -9.71 5.06 15.79
CA ALA A 42 -11.12 5.33 15.48
C ALA A 42 -11.68 6.48 16.32
N ILE A 43 -11.35 6.52 17.62
CA ILE A 43 -11.75 7.63 18.51
C ILE A 43 -11.14 8.95 18.03
N ILE A 44 -9.85 8.95 17.71
CA ILE A 44 -9.16 10.13 17.19
C ILE A 44 -9.80 10.60 15.89
N ASN A 45 -10.04 9.68 14.94
CA ASN A 45 -10.72 10.00 13.68
C ASN A 45 -12.08 10.62 13.91
N PHE A 46 -12.88 10.04 14.79
CA PHE A 46 -14.20 10.56 15.15
C PHE A 46 -14.11 11.97 15.73
N CYS A 47 -13.21 12.21 16.70
CA CYS A 47 -13.04 13.51 17.30
C CYS A 47 -12.62 14.57 16.28
N PHE A 48 -11.62 14.28 15.43
CA PHE A 48 -11.19 15.23 14.40
C PHE A 48 -12.30 15.50 13.37
N ASN A 49 -13.05 14.49 12.98
CA ASN A 49 -14.15 14.63 12.03
C ASN A 49 -15.27 15.52 12.59
N LEU A 50 -15.58 15.45 13.88
CA LEU A 50 -16.57 16.33 14.53
C LEU A 50 -16.21 17.82 14.39
N PHE A 51 -14.93 18.16 14.40
CA PHE A 51 -14.47 19.55 14.28
C PHE A 51 -14.18 19.96 12.83
N LEU A 52 -13.63 19.05 12.02
CA LEU A 52 -13.15 19.38 10.69
C LEU A 52 -14.26 19.30 9.63
N ILE A 53 -15.18 18.35 9.73
CA ILE A 53 -16.26 18.21 8.73
C ILE A 53 -17.19 19.44 8.67
N PRO A 54 -17.65 20.01 9.79
CA PRO A 54 -18.51 21.19 9.73
C PRO A 54 -17.86 22.40 9.06
N ASN A 55 -16.52 22.53 9.17
CA ASN A 55 -15.79 23.68 8.65
C ASN A 55 -15.25 23.47 7.23
N PHE A 56 -14.83 22.24 6.89
CA PHE A 56 -14.10 21.92 5.67
C PHE A 56 -14.76 20.81 4.82
N GLY A 57 -15.92 20.29 5.23
CA GLY A 57 -16.66 19.26 4.50
C GLY A 57 -15.81 18.01 4.26
N ALA A 58 -15.78 17.53 3.01
CA ALA A 58 -15.05 16.32 2.62
C ALA A 58 -13.52 16.44 2.77
N GLU A 59 -12.97 17.62 2.63
CA GLU A 59 -11.53 17.87 2.84
C GLU A 59 -11.18 17.70 4.33
N GLY A 60 -12.05 18.18 5.22
CA GLY A 60 -11.91 17.99 6.66
C GLY A 60 -11.92 16.52 7.06
N ALA A 61 -12.80 15.70 6.46
CA ALA A 61 -12.83 14.26 6.68
C ALA A 61 -11.53 13.58 6.23
N ALA A 62 -10.98 13.98 5.08
CA ALA A 62 -9.72 13.44 4.57
C ALA A 62 -8.54 13.77 5.50
N VAL A 63 -8.47 14.98 6.01
CA VAL A 63 -7.45 15.40 6.99
C VAL A 63 -7.61 14.65 8.31
N GLY A 64 -8.83 14.51 8.83
CA GLY A 64 -9.10 13.73 10.04
C GLY A 64 -8.64 12.28 9.93
N SER A 65 -8.91 11.64 8.80
CA SER A 65 -8.46 10.28 8.52
C SER A 65 -6.92 10.20 8.41
N LEU A 66 -6.29 11.17 7.77
CA LEU A 66 -4.83 11.24 7.65
C LEU A 66 -4.15 11.33 9.03
N ILE A 67 -4.68 12.16 9.92
CA ILE A 67 -4.16 12.29 11.29
C ILE A 67 -4.33 10.99 12.05
N ALA A 68 -5.53 10.38 12.01
CA ALA A 68 -5.81 9.14 12.72
C ALA A 68 -4.92 7.99 12.27
N GLU A 69 -4.74 7.78 10.96
CA GLU A 69 -3.88 6.73 10.42
C GLU A 69 -2.39 6.99 10.72
N SER A 70 -1.97 8.26 10.72
CA SER A 70 -0.63 8.62 11.13
C SER A 70 -0.35 8.25 12.59
N VAL A 71 -1.31 8.49 13.48
CA VAL A 71 -1.21 8.12 14.89
C VAL A 71 -1.20 6.60 15.06
N ILE A 72 -2.07 5.86 14.37
CA ILE A 72 -2.10 4.39 14.38
C ILE A 72 -0.73 3.84 13.97
N THR A 73 -0.19 4.30 12.84
CA THR A 73 1.12 3.87 12.32
C THR A 73 2.24 4.16 13.31
N MET A 74 2.24 5.35 13.92
CA MET A 74 3.24 5.74 14.92
C MET A 74 3.17 4.88 16.18
N LEU A 75 1.95 4.56 16.64
CA LEU A 75 1.73 3.68 17.78
C LEU A 75 2.19 2.24 17.48
N TYR A 76 1.92 1.72 16.29
CA TYR A 76 2.43 0.42 15.87
C TYR A 76 3.95 0.36 15.92
N ILE A 77 4.63 1.37 15.41
CA ILE A 77 6.10 1.44 15.42
C ILE A 77 6.62 1.53 16.86
N ARG A 78 6.07 2.43 17.68
CA ARG A 78 6.53 2.61 19.08
C ARG A 78 6.29 1.39 19.96
N LEU A 79 5.13 0.74 19.82
CA LEU A 79 4.75 -0.40 20.64
C LEU A 79 5.31 -1.73 20.15
N SER A 80 6.08 -1.74 19.06
CA SER A 80 6.78 -2.91 18.53
C SER A 80 8.03 -3.30 19.34
N ASN A 81 8.33 -2.59 20.46
CA ASN A 81 9.48 -2.84 21.32
C ASN A 81 10.84 -2.80 20.58
N GLY A 82 10.96 -1.93 19.59
CA GLY A 82 12.20 -1.76 18.81
C GLY A 82 12.42 -2.79 17.69
N TYR A 83 11.55 -3.80 17.54
CA TYR A 83 11.64 -4.74 16.42
C TYR A 83 11.37 -4.07 15.07
N ILE A 84 10.53 -3.05 15.07
CA ILE A 84 10.19 -2.28 13.87
C ILE A 84 10.69 -0.84 14.07
N THR A 85 11.74 -0.51 13.33
CA THR A 85 12.31 0.84 13.34
C THR A 85 12.00 1.52 12.02
N ILE A 86 11.81 2.83 12.03
CA ILE A 86 11.60 3.65 10.81
C ILE A 86 12.75 3.41 9.80
N ALA A 87 13.98 3.26 10.30
CA ALA A 87 15.14 2.95 9.47
C ALA A 87 15.02 1.58 8.76
N LEU A 88 14.46 0.57 9.45
CA LEU A 88 14.21 -0.75 8.86
C LEU A 88 13.14 -0.66 7.78
N LEU A 89 12.02 0.01 8.07
CA LEU A 89 10.95 0.24 7.09
C LEU A 89 11.48 0.97 5.86
N TRP A 90 12.28 2.02 6.06
CA TRP A 90 12.91 2.76 4.96
C TRP A 90 13.85 1.89 4.13
N ARG A 91 14.68 1.08 4.79
CA ARG A 91 15.63 0.17 4.12
C ARG A 91 14.89 -0.87 3.25
N ILE A 92 13.79 -1.41 3.73
CA ILE A 92 12.98 -2.41 3.00
C ILE A 92 12.18 -1.75 1.87
N SER A 93 11.59 -0.57 2.13
CA SER A 93 10.69 0.09 1.19
C SER A 93 11.40 0.86 0.07
N ARG A 94 12.66 1.28 0.25
CA ARG A 94 13.38 2.14 -0.72
C ARG A 94 13.42 1.56 -2.13
N LYS A 95 13.65 0.26 -2.29
CA LYS A 95 13.67 -0.40 -3.60
C LYS A 95 12.31 -0.32 -4.29
N ARG A 96 11.23 -0.57 -3.55
CA ARG A 96 9.85 -0.54 -4.03
C ARG A 96 9.38 0.88 -4.33
N LEU A 97 9.78 1.85 -3.51
CA LEU A 97 9.50 3.26 -3.74
C LEU A 97 10.19 3.77 -5.01
N LEU A 98 11.47 3.42 -5.22
CA LEU A 98 12.17 3.75 -6.45
C LEU A 98 11.52 3.12 -7.67
N SER A 99 11.12 1.85 -7.60
CA SER A 99 10.39 1.18 -8.68
C SER A 99 9.05 1.86 -8.99
N GLY A 100 8.31 2.25 -7.95
CA GLY A 100 7.05 2.97 -8.10
C GLY A 100 7.23 4.36 -8.71
N LEU A 101 8.29 5.06 -8.32
CA LEU A 101 8.60 6.41 -8.83
C LEU A 101 8.99 6.36 -10.32
N THR A 102 9.84 5.41 -10.69
CA THR A 102 10.21 5.20 -12.12
C THR A 102 9.01 4.79 -12.96
N MET A 103 8.15 3.89 -12.46
CA MET A 103 6.89 3.55 -13.10
C MET A 103 6.01 4.79 -13.31
N CYS A 104 5.84 5.62 -12.29
CA CYS A 104 5.03 6.83 -12.36
C CYS A 104 5.54 7.79 -13.44
N LEU A 105 6.84 8.04 -13.49
CA LEU A 105 7.45 8.90 -14.51
C LEU A 105 7.22 8.38 -15.92
N VAL A 106 7.37 7.07 -16.15
CA VAL A 106 7.17 6.47 -17.47
C VAL A 106 5.70 6.51 -17.88
N VAL A 107 4.78 6.21 -16.96
CA VAL A 107 3.32 6.30 -17.24
C VAL A 107 2.91 7.73 -17.55
N MET A 108 3.45 8.73 -16.85
CA MET A 108 3.21 10.14 -17.15
C MET A 108 3.77 10.50 -18.55
N TYR A 109 4.97 10.04 -18.87
CA TYR A 109 5.58 10.26 -20.18
C TYR A 109 4.72 9.66 -21.32
N ILE A 110 4.26 8.42 -21.16
CA ILE A 110 3.34 7.78 -22.11
C ILE A 110 2.06 8.61 -22.29
N GLY A 111 1.49 9.12 -21.19
CA GLY A 111 0.27 9.93 -21.24
C GLY A 111 0.42 11.26 -21.97
N THR A 112 1.63 11.85 -22.00
CA THR A 112 1.90 13.11 -22.69
C THR A 112 2.20 12.93 -24.19
N PHE A 113 2.84 11.83 -24.57
CA PHE A 113 3.29 11.60 -25.94
C PHE A 113 2.29 10.82 -26.81
N ILE A 114 1.44 10.00 -26.20
CA ILE A 114 0.47 9.21 -26.95
C ILE A 114 -0.86 9.95 -26.99
N ASN A 115 -1.20 10.48 -28.17
CA ASN A 115 -2.45 11.20 -28.46
C ASN A 115 -3.70 10.28 -28.56
N LEU A 116 -3.72 9.16 -27.85
CA LEU A 116 -4.90 8.31 -27.71
C LEU A 116 -5.81 8.86 -26.60
N LYS A 117 -7.11 8.88 -26.84
CA LYS A 117 -8.12 9.37 -25.88
C LYS A 117 -9.00 8.22 -25.38
N GLY A 118 -9.41 8.31 -24.12
CA GLY A 118 -10.41 7.40 -23.54
C GLY A 118 -9.84 6.15 -22.87
N ALA A 119 -10.69 5.14 -22.70
CA ALA A 119 -10.40 3.92 -21.95
C ALA A 119 -9.20 3.11 -22.50
N PHE A 120 -8.93 3.20 -23.78
CA PHE A 120 -7.83 2.47 -24.42
C PHE A 120 -6.45 2.98 -23.96
N LEU A 121 -6.28 4.29 -23.84
CA LEU A 121 -5.05 4.89 -23.28
C LEU A 121 -4.81 4.42 -21.85
N ILE A 122 -5.87 4.44 -21.02
CA ILE A 122 -5.79 4.01 -19.62
C ILE A 122 -5.38 2.54 -19.54
N SER A 123 -5.93 1.67 -20.39
CA SER A 123 -5.58 0.25 -20.40
C SER A 123 -4.11 0.01 -20.76
N ILE A 124 -3.58 0.73 -21.74
CA ILE A 124 -2.16 0.67 -22.11
C ILE A 124 -1.28 1.16 -20.97
N GLN A 125 -1.64 2.27 -20.33
CA GLN A 125 -0.89 2.81 -19.19
C GLN A 125 -0.84 1.85 -18.02
N ILE A 126 -1.97 1.20 -17.67
CA ILE A 126 -2.03 0.20 -16.61
C ILE A 126 -1.13 -0.99 -16.96
N PHE A 127 -1.25 -1.54 -18.16
CA PHE A 127 -0.47 -2.69 -18.59
C PHE A 127 1.04 -2.38 -18.61
N ALA A 128 1.43 -1.26 -19.21
CA ALA A 128 2.81 -0.80 -19.24
C ALA A 128 3.37 -0.56 -17.82
N GLY A 129 2.56 0.04 -16.93
CA GLY A 129 2.91 0.28 -15.54
C GLY A 129 3.19 -1.00 -14.77
N VAL A 130 2.30 -1.99 -14.88
CA VAL A 130 2.45 -3.30 -14.22
C VAL A 130 3.69 -4.02 -14.76
N CYS A 131 3.89 -4.09 -16.08
CA CYS A 131 5.06 -4.72 -16.69
C CYS A 131 6.37 -4.06 -16.25
N LEU A 132 6.44 -2.74 -16.25
CA LEU A 132 7.62 -1.99 -15.82
C LEU A 132 7.91 -2.22 -14.33
N TYR A 133 6.90 -2.08 -13.48
CA TYR A 133 7.06 -2.26 -12.04
C TYR A 133 7.59 -3.66 -11.69
N THR A 134 6.99 -4.70 -12.27
CA THR A 134 7.42 -6.09 -12.05
C THR A 134 8.82 -6.35 -12.59
N THR A 135 9.16 -5.82 -13.78
CA THR A 135 10.50 -5.96 -14.37
C THR A 135 11.57 -5.29 -13.51
N ILE A 136 11.31 -4.08 -13.01
CA ILE A 136 12.26 -3.36 -12.14
C ILE A 136 12.45 -4.10 -10.81
N LEU A 137 11.37 -4.63 -10.20
CA LEU A 137 11.48 -5.43 -8.98
C LEU A 137 12.27 -6.73 -9.20
N MET A 138 12.11 -7.38 -10.35
CA MET A 138 12.93 -8.54 -10.74
C MET A 138 14.41 -8.17 -10.85
N LEU A 139 14.75 -7.05 -11.47
CA LEU A 139 16.13 -6.55 -11.57
C LEU A 139 16.74 -6.24 -10.20
N PHE A 140 15.95 -5.71 -9.27
CA PHE A 140 16.41 -5.46 -7.89
C PHE A 140 16.45 -6.72 -7.02
N LYS A 141 16.12 -7.89 -7.56
CA LYS A 141 16.02 -9.16 -6.83
C LYS A 141 15.27 -8.97 -5.50
N ASP A 142 14.02 -8.47 -5.58
CA ASP A 142 13.20 -8.30 -4.39
C ASP A 142 12.71 -9.68 -3.92
N ASP A 143 13.07 -10.06 -2.70
CA ASP A 143 12.78 -11.38 -2.11
C ASP A 143 11.28 -11.68 -2.11
N MET A 144 10.44 -10.67 -1.88
CA MET A 144 8.97 -10.82 -1.89
C MET A 144 8.42 -11.18 -3.27
N LEU A 145 8.97 -10.59 -4.33
CA LEU A 145 8.53 -10.92 -5.69
C LEU A 145 8.90 -12.37 -6.05
N HIS A 146 10.09 -12.81 -5.64
CA HIS A 146 10.54 -14.19 -5.84
C HIS A 146 9.66 -15.19 -5.08
N GLU A 147 9.28 -14.88 -3.85
CA GLU A 147 8.32 -15.69 -3.08
C GLU A 147 6.94 -15.75 -3.75
N LEU A 148 6.40 -14.61 -4.20
CA LEU A 148 5.10 -14.57 -4.88
C LEU A 148 5.12 -15.39 -6.18
N LEU A 149 6.20 -15.30 -6.96
CA LEU A 149 6.34 -16.08 -8.19
C LEU A 149 6.43 -17.58 -7.90
N THR A 150 7.20 -17.98 -6.90
CA THR A 150 7.30 -19.39 -6.50
C THR A 150 5.98 -19.93 -5.95
N MET A 151 5.26 -19.15 -5.15
CA MET A 151 3.90 -19.51 -4.70
C MET A 151 2.94 -19.64 -5.88
N GLY A 152 2.95 -18.70 -6.82
CA GLY A 152 2.12 -18.74 -8.03
C GLY A 152 2.40 -19.98 -8.88
N ILE A 153 3.66 -20.33 -9.11
CA ILE A 153 4.07 -21.52 -9.84
C ILE A 153 3.60 -22.81 -9.12
N ASN A 154 3.72 -22.84 -7.78
CA ASN A 154 3.29 -23.98 -6.99
C ASN A 154 1.76 -24.17 -7.02
N ILE A 155 0.99 -23.07 -6.97
CA ILE A 155 -0.48 -23.12 -7.11
C ILE A 155 -0.85 -23.64 -8.50
N ILE A 156 -0.21 -23.18 -9.57
CA ILE A 156 -0.48 -23.64 -10.94
C ILE A 156 -0.14 -25.14 -11.07
N LYS A 157 0.99 -25.59 -10.49
CA LYS A 157 1.33 -27.03 -10.47
C LYS A 157 0.28 -27.84 -9.73
N GLN A 158 -0.15 -27.38 -8.56
CA GLN A 158 -1.15 -28.06 -7.75
C GLN A 158 -2.53 -28.08 -8.43
N CYS A 159 -2.91 -27.00 -9.14
CA CYS A 159 -4.11 -26.99 -9.97
C CYS A 159 -4.02 -27.98 -11.14
N LYS A 160 -2.84 -28.10 -11.76
CA LYS A 160 -2.60 -29.02 -12.86
C LYS A 160 -2.65 -30.51 -12.40
N GLU A 161 -2.12 -30.79 -11.21
CA GLU A 161 -2.17 -32.13 -10.60
C GLU A 161 -3.58 -32.52 -10.17
N ASN A 162 -4.36 -31.57 -9.65
CA ASN A 162 -5.72 -31.81 -9.16
C ASN A 162 -6.81 -31.72 -10.24
N CYS A 163 -6.49 -31.25 -11.45
CA CYS A 163 -7.41 -31.14 -12.60
C CYS A 163 -6.86 -31.92 -13.80
N PRO A 164 -7.08 -33.25 -13.88
CA PRO A 164 -6.59 -34.08 -14.99
C PRO A 164 -7.21 -33.74 -16.37
N TRP A 165 -8.18 -32.83 -16.42
CA TRP A 165 -8.88 -32.38 -17.63
C TRP A 165 -8.15 -31.29 -18.42
N LEU A 166 -6.97 -30.83 -17.98
CA LEU A 166 -6.17 -29.76 -18.60
C LEU A 166 -4.90 -30.28 -19.30
N ASN A 167 -4.82 -31.58 -19.54
CA ASN A 167 -3.78 -32.22 -20.36
C ASN A 167 -4.30 -32.58 -21.74
#